data_311096fc47f75523ab983da5eaaa3714
#
_entry.id   311096fc47f75523ab983da5eaaa3714
#
_cell.length_a   1.000
_cell.length_b   1.000
_cell.length_c   1.000
_cell.angle_alpha   90.00
_cell.angle_beta   90.00
_cell.angle_gamma   90.00
#
_symmetry.space_group_name_H-M   'P 1'
#
loop_
_entity.id
_entity.type
_entity.pdbx_description
1 polymer ?
#
loop_
_entity_poly.entity_id
_entity_poly.type
_entity_poly.pdbx_seq_one_letter_code
_entity_poly.pdbx_strand_id
1 'polypeptide(L)'
;LHNYGYFHGKVGYDVLTNKSNKKKAKVSYDVHAGQLYRLDSIAYMHFPTAMDSMLTAHMDERLLHRGDAFSVVNLSNEQTRIESMLRENGYYYYNAAYTTFRADTIIRPGKVQLMVLPVDNRPEVSDHPWYIGNTYVNVRRNDQAPLDNMLEDKDYTFQFSGRKLPLRASMWRHAV
;
A
#
# COMPACT_ATOMS: atom_id res chain seq x y z
N LEU A 1 6.55 4.84 -20.79
CA LEU A 1 7.95 4.39 -20.80
C LEU A 1 8.60 4.62 -19.43
N HIS A 2 8.56 5.82 -18.87
CA HIS A 2 9.20 6.18 -17.61
C HIS A 2 8.75 5.28 -16.45
N ASN A 3 7.46 4.98 -16.33
CA ASN A 3 6.89 4.11 -15.28
C ASN A 3 7.41 2.66 -15.33
N TYR A 4 8.08 2.29 -16.42
CA TYR A 4 8.66 0.96 -16.65
C TYR A 4 10.18 0.98 -16.75
N GLY A 5 10.84 2.05 -16.26
CA GLY A 5 12.28 2.14 -16.18
C GLY A 5 12.99 2.61 -17.44
N TYR A 6 12.27 3.09 -18.45
CA TYR A 6 12.86 3.69 -19.66
C TYR A 6 12.88 5.22 -19.53
N PHE A 7 13.75 5.74 -18.67
CA PHE A 7 13.78 7.16 -18.33
C PHE A 7 14.19 8.08 -19.49
N HIS A 8 14.92 7.56 -20.46
CA HIS A 8 15.37 8.29 -21.66
C HIS A 8 14.56 7.92 -22.91
N GLY A 9 13.45 7.20 -22.74
CA GLY A 9 12.59 6.81 -23.85
C GLY A 9 11.96 8.02 -24.55
N LYS A 10 11.92 7.97 -25.87
CA LYS A 10 11.30 8.99 -26.72
C LYS A 10 10.19 8.38 -27.54
N VAL A 11 9.11 9.13 -27.74
CA VAL A 11 7.97 8.72 -28.55
C VAL A 11 7.67 9.82 -29.56
N GLY A 12 7.76 9.47 -30.85
CA GLY A 12 7.23 10.26 -31.94
C GLY A 12 5.86 9.77 -32.37
N TYR A 13 5.09 10.58 -33.06
CA TYR A 13 3.85 10.15 -33.70
C TYR A 13 3.58 10.87 -35.00
N ASP A 14 2.97 10.15 -35.94
CA ASP A 14 2.47 10.68 -37.21
C ASP A 14 1.00 10.45 -37.35
N VAL A 15 0.28 11.46 -37.83
CA VAL A 15 -1.18 11.40 -38.04
C VAL A 15 -1.45 11.51 -39.54
N LEU A 16 -1.94 10.43 -40.13
CA LEU A 16 -2.37 10.38 -41.51
C LEU A 16 -3.89 10.49 -41.57
N THR A 17 -4.40 11.61 -42.08
CA THR A 17 -5.83 11.78 -42.32
C THR A 17 -6.24 11.10 -43.63
N ASN A 18 -7.37 10.40 -43.61
CA ASN A 18 -7.90 9.76 -44.81
C ASN A 18 -8.42 10.83 -45.79
N LYS A 19 -7.91 10.84 -47.04
CA LYS A 19 -8.30 11.80 -48.06
C LYS A 19 -9.78 11.70 -48.46
N SER A 20 -10.35 10.49 -48.42
CA SER A 20 -11.76 10.25 -48.79
C SER A 20 -12.72 10.46 -47.64
N ASN A 21 -12.24 10.34 -46.38
CA ASN A 21 -13.09 10.53 -45.20
C ASN A 21 -12.33 11.28 -44.12
N LYS A 22 -12.51 12.59 -44.06
CA LYS A 22 -11.84 13.48 -43.08
C LYS A 22 -12.13 13.17 -41.63
N LYS A 23 -13.14 12.31 -41.32
CA LYS A 23 -13.45 11.85 -39.97
C LYS A 23 -12.61 10.64 -39.53
N LYS A 24 -11.79 10.08 -40.44
CA LYS A 24 -10.90 8.94 -40.14
C LYS A 24 -9.46 9.38 -40.21
N ALA A 25 -8.70 9.04 -39.16
CA ALA A 25 -7.26 9.23 -39.11
C ALA A 25 -6.58 7.92 -38.69
N LYS A 26 -5.36 7.70 -39.18
CA LYS A 26 -4.46 6.65 -38.73
C LYS A 26 -3.31 7.32 -37.96
N VAL A 27 -3.10 6.89 -36.74
CA VAL A 27 -1.97 7.34 -35.92
C VAL A 27 -0.91 6.24 -35.91
N SER A 28 0.32 6.60 -36.18
CA SER A 28 1.50 5.75 -36.10
C SER A 28 2.39 6.28 -34.99
N TYR A 29 2.83 5.42 -34.08
CA TYR A 29 3.78 5.79 -33.04
C TYR A 29 5.15 5.19 -33.36
N ASP A 30 6.17 6.01 -33.24
CA ASP A 30 7.55 5.58 -33.30
C ASP A 30 8.16 5.67 -31.90
N VAL A 31 8.57 4.52 -31.36
CA VAL A 31 8.97 4.39 -29.96
C VAL A 31 10.44 3.98 -29.86
N HIS A 32 11.26 4.89 -29.34
CA HIS A 32 12.66 4.63 -29.00
C HIS A 32 12.76 4.46 -27.48
N ALA A 33 12.72 3.22 -26.99
CA ALA A 33 12.67 2.92 -25.55
C ALA A 33 13.96 3.34 -24.82
N GLY A 34 15.11 3.22 -25.47
CA GLY A 34 16.40 3.47 -24.84
C GLY A 34 16.79 2.38 -23.84
N GLN A 35 17.65 2.71 -22.89
CA GLN A 35 18.16 1.79 -21.89
C GLN A 35 17.13 1.53 -20.79
N LEU A 36 16.92 0.25 -20.45
CA LEU A 36 16.13 -0.15 -19.29
C LEU A 36 16.96 0.00 -18.00
N TYR A 37 16.40 0.70 -17.03
CA TYR A 37 16.98 0.85 -15.70
C TYR A 37 16.53 -0.27 -14.75
N ARG A 38 17.48 -0.80 -13.99
CA ARG A 38 17.24 -1.90 -13.02
C ARG A 38 17.64 -1.51 -11.62
N LEU A 39 16.97 -2.05 -10.63
CA LEU A 39 17.29 -1.85 -9.21
C LEU A 39 18.67 -2.45 -8.91
N ASP A 40 19.58 -1.65 -8.34
CA ASP A 40 20.91 -2.08 -7.91
C ASP A 40 21.00 -2.27 -6.40
N SER A 41 20.39 -1.35 -5.66
CA SER A 41 20.26 -1.44 -4.21
C SER A 41 18.89 -0.95 -3.75
N ILE A 42 18.40 -1.53 -2.66
CA ILE A 42 17.14 -1.15 -2.03
C ILE A 42 17.42 -1.05 -0.54
N ALA A 43 17.19 0.14 0.04
CA ALA A 43 17.40 0.40 1.44
C ALA A 43 16.12 0.98 2.06
N TYR A 44 15.68 0.39 3.17
CA TYR A 44 14.61 0.92 4.00
C TYR A 44 15.24 1.79 5.07
N MET A 45 14.80 3.03 5.20
CA MET A 45 15.48 4.01 6.04
C MET A 45 14.47 4.95 6.72
N HIS A 46 14.88 5.47 7.89
CA HIS A 46 14.13 6.50 8.64
C HIS A 46 12.74 6.09 9.15
N PHE A 47 12.44 4.81 9.17
CA PHE A 47 11.25 4.33 9.86
C PHE A 47 11.44 4.39 11.38
N PRO A 48 10.37 4.60 12.17
CA PRO A 48 10.43 4.44 13.63
C PRO A 48 11.00 3.07 14.01
N THR A 49 11.81 2.99 15.07
CA THR A 49 12.56 1.77 15.45
C THR A 49 11.71 0.50 15.48
N ALA A 50 10.48 0.59 16.00
CA ALA A 50 9.59 -0.57 16.06
C ALA A 50 9.13 -1.03 14.67
N MET A 51 8.82 -0.10 13.77
CA MET A 51 8.46 -0.41 12.38
C MET A 51 9.66 -0.94 11.60
N ASP A 52 10.85 -0.36 11.80
CA ASP A 52 12.09 -0.80 11.17
C ASP A 52 12.43 -2.25 11.52
N SER A 53 12.27 -2.61 12.80
CA SER A 53 12.43 -3.99 13.27
C SER A 53 11.45 -4.96 12.59
N MET A 54 10.20 -4.55 12.38
CA MET A 54 9.19 -5.35 11.67
C MET A 54 9.52 -5.49 10.19
N LEU A 55 9.89 -4.38 9.53
CA LEU A 55 10.33 -4.39 8.13
C LEU A 55 11.52 -5.32 7.93
N THR A 56 12.48 -5.31 8.85
CA THR A 56 13.65 -6.19 8.83
C THR A 56 13.26 -7.66 9.01
N ALA A 57 12.35 -7.95 9.93
CA ALA A 57 11.87 -9.31 10.19
C ALA A 57 11.11 -9.93 8.99
N HIS A 58 10.46 -9.09 8.16
CA HIS A 58 9.71 -9.49 6.96
C HIS A 58 10.43 -9.11 5.66
N MET A 59 11.75 -9.03 5.67
CA MET A 59 12.54 -8.61 4.53
C MET A 59 12.51 -9.63 3.37
N ASP A 60 12.27 -10.89 3.67
CA ASP A 60 12.11 -12.00 2.71
C ASP A 60 10.80 -11.89 1.90
N GLU A 61 9.79 -11.23 2.45
CA GLU A 61 8.49 -11.00 1.79
C GLU A 61 8.47 -9.79 0.85
N ARG A 62 9.56 -9.03 0.75
CA ARG A 62 9.63 -7.83 -0.09
C ARG A 62 9.39 -8.16 -1.55
N LEU A 63 8.72 -7.26 -2.25
CA LEU A 63 8.40 -7.42 -3.68
C LEU A 63 9.46 -6.81 -4.60
N LEU A 64 10.40 -6.06 -4.05
CA LEU A 64 11.45 -5.38 -4.79
C LEU A 64 12.79 -6.13 -4.59
N HIS A 65 13.42 -6.55 -5.69
CA HIS A 65 14.68 -7.28 -5.62
C HIS A 65 15.76 -6.60 -6.48
N ARG A 66 17.00 -6.83 -6.10
CA ARG A 66 18.14 -6.38 -6.88
C ARG A 66 18.13 -7.07 -8.27
N GLY A 67 18.26 -6.28 -9.32
CA GLY A 67 18.20 -6.74 -10.70
C GLY A 67 16.83 -6.63 -11.37
N ASP A 68 15.76 -6.41 -10.59
CA ASP A 68 14.42 -6.16 -11.14
C ASP A 68 14.42 -4.91 -12.01
N ALA A 69 13.61 -4.92 -13.06
CA ALA A 69 13.33 -3.72 -13.83
C ALA A 69 12.63 -2.69 -12.94
N PHE A 70 13.03 -1.41 -13.03
CA PHE A 70 12.29 -0.36 -12.34
C PHE A 70 10.85 -0.32 -12.86
N SER A 71 9.89 -0.35 -11.93
CA SER A 71 8.47 -0.32 -12.24
C SER A 71 7.70 0.42 -11.14
N VAL A 72 6.97 1.46 -11.52
CA VAL A 72 6.10 2.19 -10.60
C VAL A 72 5.01 1.29 -10.01
N VAL A 73 4.53 0.31 -10.79
CA VAL A 73 3.54 -0.67 -10.31
C VAL A 73 4.12 -1.51 -9.19
N ASN A 74 5.37 -2.00 -9.33
CA ASN A 74 6.03 -2.77 -8.28
C ASN A 74 6.29 -1.94 -7.03
N LEU A 75 6.63 -0.66 -7.19
CA LEU A 75 6.76 0.27 -6.06
C LEU A 75 5.43 0.43 -5.31
N SER A 76 4.32 0.61 -6.04
CA SER A 76 3.00 0.72 -5.43
C SER A 76 2.57 -0.57 -4.72
N ASN A 77 2.89 -1.73 -5.30
CA ASN A 77 2.62 -3.02 -4.66
C ASN A 77 3.41 -3.17 -3.35
N GLU A 78 4.67 -2.72 -3.32
CA GLU A 78 5.48 -2.74 -2.10
C GLU A 78 4.93 -1.79 -1.03
N GLN A 79 4.41 -0.61 -1.40
CA GLN A 79 3.71 0.28 -0.46
C GLN A 79 2.50 -0.43 0.18
N THR A 80 1.71 -1.12 -0.63
CA THR A 80 0.55 -1.87 -0.15
C THR A 80 0.95 -3.04 0.75
N ARG A 81 2.05 -3.74 0.43
CA ARG A 81 2.60 -4.80 1.29
C ARG A 81 3.01 -4.25 2.65
N ILE A 82 3.75 -3.12 2.68
CA ILE A 82 4.18 -2.47 3.93
C ILE A 82 2.96 -2.04 4.75
N GLU A 83 1.95 -1.42 4.12
CA GLU A 83 0.70 -1.07 4.80
C GLU A 83 0.05 -2.29 5.44
N SER A 84 -0.13 -3.36 4.68
CA SER A 84 -0.79 -4.58 5.16
C SER A 84 -0.04 -5.19 6.34
N MET A 85 1.28 -5.34 6.22
CA MET A 85 2.14 -5.87 7.26
C MET A 85 2.06 -5.03 8.54
N LEU A 86 2.19 -3.71 8.45
CA LEU A 86 2.11 -2.81 9.60
C LEU A 86 0.73 -2.83 10.25
N ARG A 87 -0.35 -2.82 9.46
CA ARG A 87 -1.73 -2.88 9.97
C ARG A 87 -2.04 -4.20 10.66
N GLU A 88 -1.51 -5.31 10.17
CA GLU A 88 -1.63 -6.62 10.82
C GLU A 88 -0.90 -6.68 12.17
N ASN A 89 0.12 -5.84 12.35
CA ASN A 89 0.88 -5.70 13.59
C ASN A 89 0.41 -4.54 14.48
N GLY A 90 -0.80 -4.03 14.24
CA GLY A 90 -1.47 -3.06 15.11
C GLY A 90 -1.34 -1.60 14.68
N TYR A 91 -0.58 -1.25 13.66
CA TYR A 91 -0.50 0.12 13.13
C TYR A 91 -1.73 0.43 12.26
N TYR A 92 -2.89 0.41 12.89
CA TYR A 92 -4.20 0.47 12.23
C TYR A 92 -4.37 1.67 11.29
N TYR A 93 -3.84 2.84 11.67
CA TYR A 93 -3.95 4.07 10.88
C TYR A 93 -2.84 4.23 9.83
N TYR A 94 -1.94 3.25 9.70
CA TYR A 94 -0.93 3.32 8.65
C TYR A 94 -1.57 3.14 7.27
N ASN A 95 -1.09 3.93 6.29
CA ASN A 95 -1.60 3.90 4.92
C ASN A 95 -0.44 3.77 3.92
N ALA A 96 -0.65 3.12 2.79
CA ALA A 96 0.34 2.95 1.72
C ALA A 96 0.97 4.29 1.28
N ALA A 97 0.16 5.38 1.24
CA ALA A 97 0.64 6.72 0.88
C ALA A 97 1.64 7.33 1.89
N TYR A 98 1.81 6.73 3.07
CA TYR A 98 2.81 7.15 4.05
C TYR A 98 4.19 6.54 3.81
N THR A 99 4.33 5.69 2.82
CA THR A 99 5.62 5.20 2.30
C THR A 99 5.93 5.91 1.00
N THR A 100 7.15 6.43 0.86
CA THR A 100 7.63 7.06 -0.37
C THR A 100 8.94 6.44 -0.84
N PHE A 101 9.33 6.74 -2.07
CA PHE A 101 10.55 6.25 -2.67
C PHE A 101 11.41 7.41 -3.18
N ARG A 102 12.72 7.31 -2.94
CA ARG A 102 13.72 8.13 -3.61
C ARG A 102 14.59 7.24 -4.47
N ALA A 103 14.66 7.55 -5.75
CA ALA A 103 15.45 6.81 -6.73
C ALA A 103 16.64 7.66 -7.19
N ASP A 104 17.85 7.14 -7.02
CA ASP A 104 19.06 7.73 -7.58
C ASP A 104 19.48 6.93 -8.81
N THR A 105 19.58 7.63 -9.94
CA THR A 105 19.96 7.07 -11.24
C THR A 105 21.29 7.62 -11.78
N ILE A 106 21.97 8.49 -11.01
CA ILE A 106 23.14 9.26 -11.45
C ILE A 106 24.42 8.45 -11.25
N ILE A 107 24.53 7.70 -10.16
CA ILE A 107 25.77 7.05 -9.74
C ILE A 107 26.25 6.00 -10.76
N ARG A 108 25.31 5.25 -11.36
CA ARG A 108 25.62 4.21 -12.35
C ARG A 108 24.60 4.20 -13.48
N PRO A 109 25.02 4.36 -14.74
CA PRO A 109 24.13 4.28 -15.89
C PRO A 109 23.35 2.95 -15.92
N GLY A 110 22.05 3.02 -16.17
CA GLY A 110 21.16 1.85 -16.21
C GLY A 110 20.87 1.19 -14.86
N LYS A 111 21.32 1.79 -13.76
CA LYS A 111 21.11 1.30 -12.39
C LYS A 111 20.33 2.32 -11.56
N VAL A 112 19.49 1.82 -10.65
CA VAL A 112 18.72 2.63 -9.71
C VAL A 112 19.07 2.20 -8.30
N GLN A 113 19.53 3.16 -7.49
CA GLN A 113 19.59 2.98 -6.05
C GLN A 113 18.28 3.50 -5.46
N LEU A 114 17.53 2.61 -4.81
CA LEU A 114 16.20 2.91 -4.29
C LEU A 114 16.25 3.02 -2.76
N MET A 115 15.75 4.13 -2.25
CA MET A 115 15.49 4.31 -0.82
C MET A 115 13.99 4.29 -0.58
N VAL A 116 13.55 3.47 0.35
CA VAL A 116 12.17 3.36 0.83
C VAL A 116 12.09 4.13 2.14
N LEU A 117 11.25 5.12 2.21
CA LEU A 117 11.22 6.11 3.28
C LEU A 117 9.78 6.35 3.75
N PRO A 118 9.54 6.62 5.04
CA PRO A 118 8.28 7.16 5.47
C PRO A 118 8.14 8.63 5.02
N VAL A 119 6.92 9.08 4.76
CA VAL A 119 6.61 10.49 4.46
C VAL A 119 6.71 11.32 5.74
N ASP A 120 7.36 12.49 5.68
CA ASP A 120 7.59 13.35 6.84
C ASP A 120 6.29 13.89 7.46
N ASN A 121 5.28 14.22 6.65
CA ASN A 121 4.02 14.84 7.10
C ASN A 121 2.89 13.82 7.36
N ARG A 122 3.23 12.56 7.71
CA ARG A 122 2.21 11.58 8.07
C ARG A 122 1.64 11.89 9.48
N PRO A 123 0.37 11.54 9.75
CA PRO A 123 -0.22 11.72 11.07
C PRO A 123 0.53 10.90 12.13
N GLU A 124 0.81 11.50 13.29
CA GLU A 124 1.50 10.85 14.42
C GLU A 124 0.79 9.55 14.85
N VAL A 125 -0.54 9.50 14.78
CA VAL A 125 -1.34 8.31 15.10
C VAL A 125 -0.98 7.09 14.25
N SER A 126 -0.37 7.28 13.07
CA SER A 126 0.08 6.19 12.20
C SER A 126 1.37 5.51 12.70
N ASP A 127 2.12 6.17 13.59
CA ASP A 127 3.39 5.69 14.11
C ASP A 127 3.25 4.88 15.41
N HIS A 128 2.03 4.75 15.92
CA HIS A 128 1.73 4.03 17.15
C HIS A 128 0.89 2.79 16.91
N PRO A 129 1.20 1.67 17.56
CA PRO A 129 0.36 0.49 17.52
C PRO A 129 -0.90 0.69 18.37
N TRP A 130 -2.03 0.22 17.87
CA TRP A 130 -3.33 0.28 18.51
C TRP A 130 -3.75 -1.12 18.94
N TYR A 131 -4.41 -1.19 20.08
CA TYR A 131 -4.84 -2.44 20.68
C TYR A 131 -6.34 -2.39 20.97
N ILE A 132 -7.02 -3.53 20.80
CA ILE A 132 -8.41 -3.67 21.22
C ILE A 132 -8.43 -3.65 22.75
N GLY A 133 -9.17 -2.71 23.32
CA GLY A 133 -9.44 -2.66 24.75
C GLY A 133 -10.57 -3.63 25.15
N ASN A 134 -11.50 -3.17 25.98
CA ASN A 134 -12.67 -3.95 26.34
C ASN A 134 -13.63 -4.03 25.14
N THR A 135 -14.08 -5.25 24.83
CA THR A 135 -15.07 -5.49 23.78
C THR A 135 -16.38 -5.89 24.42
N TYR A 136 -17.43 -5.15 24.15
CA TYR A 136 -18.80 -5.44 24.61
C TYR A 136 -19.62 -5.92 23.41
N VAL A 137 -20.14 -7.13 23.47
CA VAL A 137 -21.00 -7.69 22.42
C VAL A 137 -22.42 -7.75 22.96
N ASN A 138 -23.29 -6.91 22.46
CA ASN A 138 -24.72 -6.92 22.76
C ASN A 138 -25.44 -7.73 21.68
N VAL A 139 -25.97 -8.91 22.04
CA VAL A 139 -26.75 -9.74 21.14
C VAL A 139 -28.22 -9.38 21.34
N ARG A 140 -28.83 -8.70 20.39
CA ARG A 140 -30.26 -8.38 20.37
C ARG A 140 -31.01 -9.44 19.58
N ARG A 141 -32.17 -9.85 20.10
CA ARG A 141 -33.11 -10.68 19.35
C ARG A 141 -33.79 -9.79 18.27
N ASN A 142 -33.97 -10.33 17.10
CA ASN A 142 -34.41 -9.69 15.87
C ASN A 142 -35.46 -8.56 16.05
N ASP A 143 -35.33 -7.46 15.30
CA ASP A 143 -36.11 -6.20 15.39
C ASP A 143 -37.63 -6.32 15.07
N GLN A 144 -38.17 -7.53 14.92
CA GLN A 144 -39.59 -7.76 14.65
C GLN A 144 -40.40 -8.25 15.86
N ALA A 145 -39.78 -8.28 17.05
CA ALA A 145 -40.54 -8.58 18.25
C ALA A 145 -41.41 -7.37 18.71
N PRO A 146 -42.69 -7.54 19.07
CA PRO A 146 -43.50 -6.44 19.59
C PRO A 146 -42.86 -5.81 20.82
N LEU A 147 -43.01 -4.48 20.95
CA LEU A 147 -42.41 -3.65 22.01
C LEU A 147 -42.63 -4.18 23.44
N ASP A 148 -43.70 -4.94 23.65
CA ASP A 148 -44.08 -5.50 24.97
C ASP A 148 -43.12 -6.57 25.49
N ASN A 149 -42.25 -7.16 24.62
CA ASN A 149 -41.26 -8.15 25.05
C ASN A 149 -39.86 -7.55 25.28
N MET A 150 -39.72 -6.23 25.17
CA MET A 150 -38.39 -5.55 25.35
C MET A 150 -37.91 -5.56 26.82
N LEU A 151 -38.73 -5.90 27.77
CA LEU A 151 -38.38 -5.90 29.21
C LEU A 151 -37.64 -7.17 29.63
N GLU A 152 -37.49 -8.19 28.77
CA GLU A 152 -36.75 -9.41 29.03
C GLU A 152 -35.49 -9.58 28.19
N ASP A 153 -35.04 -8.54 27.48
CA ASP A 153 -33.75 -8.59 26.78
C ASP A 153 -32.61 -8.69 27.79
N LYS A 154 -32.17 -9.91 28.05
CA LYS A 154 -30.92 -10.16 28.73
C LYS A 154 -29.79 -9.73 27.82
N ASP A 155 -29.26 -8.55 28.10
CA ASP A 155 -28.00 -8.10 27.50
C ASP A 155 -26.88 -9.07 27.89
N TYR A 156 -26.47 -9.93 26.96
CA TYR A 156 -25.28 -10.75 27.15
C TYR A 156 -24.07 -9.89 26.87
N THR A 157 -23.42 -9.43 27.94
CA THR A 157 -22.15 -8.72 27.82
C THR A 157 -21.01 -9.72 27.91
N PHE A 158 -20.32 -9.96 26.80
CA PHE A 158 -19.10 -10.76 26.82
C PHE A 158 -17.92 -9.81 27.07
N GLN A 159 -17.29 -9.94 28.22
CA GLN A 159 -16.08 -9.22 28.55
C GLN A 159 -14.87 -10.11 28.25
N PHE A 160 -14.12 -9.75 27.22
CA PHE A 160 -12.82 -10.37 26.96
C PHE A 160 -11.77 -9.71 27.86
N SER A 161 -11.46 -10.37 28.99
CA SER A 161 -10.52 -9.84 29.96
C SER A 161 -9.06 -10.04 29.50
N GLY A 162 -8.30 -8.96 29.48
CA GLY A 162 -6.94 -8.98 29.95
C GLY A 162 -5.81 -9.23 28.97
N ARG A 163 -6.02 -9.56 27.69
CA ARG A 163 -4.95 -9.56 26.70
C ARG A 163 -5.08 -8.36 25.77
N LYS A 164 -4.06 -7.50 25.75
CA LYS A 164 -3.93 -6.47 24.72
C LYS A 164 -3.73 -7.18 23.37
N LEU A 165 -4.77 -7.27 22.58
CA LEU A 165 -4.71 -7.80 21.23
C LEU A 165 -4.46 -6.65 20.26
N PRO A 166 -3.53 -6.76 19.32
CA PRO A 166 -3.34 -5.73 18.30
C PRO A 166 -4.62 -5.59 17.47
N LEU A 167 -4.96 -4.34 17.14
CA LEU A 167 -6.13 -4.03 16.32
C LEU A 167 -5.81 -4.41 14.87
N ARG A 168 -6.34 -5.56 14.40
CA ARG A 168 -6.15 -6.02 13.02
C ARG A 168 -7.33 -5.57 12.15
N ALA A 169 -7.05 -5.11 10.96
CA ALA A 169 -8.09 -4.68 10.00
C ALA A 169 -9.09 -5.81 9.65
N SER A 170 -8.66 -7.07 9.70
CA SER A 170 -9.50 -8.24 9.46
C SER A 170 -10.57 -8.48 10.53
N MET A 171 -10.36 -7.99 11.77
CA MET A 171 -11.30 -8.19 12.87
C MET A 171 -12.58 -7.36 12.72
N TRP A 172 -12.55 -6.27 11.94
CA TRP A 172 -13.72 -5.41 11.71
C TRP A 172 -14.69 -5.94 10.65
N ARG A 173 -14.28 -6.83 9.76
CA ARG A 173 -15.18 -7.37 8.72
C ARG A 173 -16.23 -8.36 9.24
N HIS A 174 -16.12 -8.81 10.48
CA HIS A 174 -17.01 -9.81 11.07
C HIS A 174 -17.83 -9.26 12.25
N ALA A 175 -17.73 -7.97 12.54
CA ALA A 175 -18.44 -7.32 13.66
C ALA A 175 -19.63 -6.44 13.21
N VAL A 176 -20.07 -6.57 11.94
CA VAL A 176 -21.26 -5.88 11.39
C VAL A 176 -22.29 -6.91 10.95
#